data_02ec25de33189e8994e0cf5fd4bbf2e1
#
_entry.id   02ec25de33189e8994e0cf5fd4bbf2e1
#
_cell.length_a   1.000
_cell.length_b   1.000
_cell.length_c   1.000
_cell.angle_alpha   90.00
_cell.angle_beta   90.00
_cell.angle_gamma   90.00
#
_symmetry.space_group_name_H-M   'P 1'
#
loop_
_entity.id
_entity.type
_entity.pdbx_description
1 polymer ?
#
loop_
_entity_poly.entity_id
_entity_poly.type
_entity_poly.pdbx_seq_one_letter_code
_entity_poly.pdbx_strand_id
1 'polypeptide(L)'
;MTLSGITPELKDKYSLGEDAKGVVVVDVAKDSSAGDKGFHPGDLIMEAAQQEVKNPEDLAAKIDEAKKSGRKSILLLVQRQGDLRFIALRVDQS
;
A
#
# COMPACT_ATOMS: atom_id res chain seq x y z
N MET A 1 5.42 1.74 -7.93
CA MET A 1 4.92 2.45 -6.75
C MET A 1 6.03 2.55 -5.71
N THR A 2 6.31 3.73 -5.24
CA THR A 2 7.32 3.95 -4.22
C THR A 2 6.67 3.97 -2.85
N LEU A 3 7.20 3.23 -1.92
CA LEU A 3 6.64 3.06 -0.59
C LEU A 3 7.63 3.53 0.48
N SER A 4 7.09 3.99 1.59
CA SER A 4 7.90 4.40 2.73
C SER A 4 7.21 3.99 4.03
N GLY A 5 8.01 3.77 5.08
CA GLY A 5 7.46 3.70 6.42
C GLY A 5 6.92 5.06 6.84
N ILE A 6 6.14 5.09 7.89
CA ILE A 6 5.58 6.33 8.40
C ILE A 6 6.66 7.12 9.14
N THR A 7 6.84 8.37 8.76
CA THR A 7 7.78 9.29 9.41
C THR A 7 7.01 10.54 9.85
N PRO A 8 7.55 11.33 10.80
CA PRO A 8 6.90 12.59 11.17
C PRO A 8 6.70 13.54 9.99
N GLU A 9 7.66 13.57 9.06
CA GLU A 9 7.56 14.42 7.87
C GLU A 9 6.40 14.00 6.98
N LEU A 10 6.21 12.69 6.78
CA LEU A 10 5.13 12.18 5.97
C LEU A 10 3.78 12.35 6.65
N LYS A 11 3.74 12.24 7.98
CA LYS A 11 2.51 12.52 8.72
C LYS A 11 2.04 13.95 8.48
N ASP A 12 2.97 14.90 8.51
CA ASP A 12 2.64 16.31 8.25
C ASP A 12 2.26 16.53 6.79
N LYS A 13 3.04 15.97 5.87
CA LYS A 13 2.84 16.20 4.44
C LYS A 13 1.49 15.70 3.95
N TYR A 14 1.06 14.55 4.45
CA TYR A 14 -0.17 13.91 3.99
C TYR A 14 -1.28 13.93 5.02
N SER A 15 -1.12 14.70 6.08
CA SER A 15 -2.12 14.85 7.16
C SER A 15 -2.54 13.51 7.75
N LEU A 16 -1.57 12.65 8.00
CA LEU A 16 -1.81 11.36 8.63
C LEU A 16 -2.04 11.55 10.13
N GLY A 17 -2.89 10.71 10.72
CA GLY A 17 -3.14 10.77 12.16
C GLY A 17 -1.91 10.32 12.96
N GLU A 18 -1.87 10.70 14.24
CA GLU A 18 -0.77 10.30 15.13
C GLU A 18 -0.71 8.78 15.29
N ASP A 19 -1.86 8.12 15.19
CA ASP A 19 -1.96 6.67 15.31
C ASP A 19 -1.81 5.94 13.97
N ALA A 20 -1.42 6.65 12.91
CA ALA A 20 -1.27 6.05 11.60
C ALA A 20 -0.23 4.93 11.63
N LYS A 21 -0.60 3.79 11.09
CA LYS A 21 0.26 2.61 10.99
C LYS A 21 0.17 2.04 9.60
N GLY A 22 1.27 1.49 9.10
CA GLY A 22 1.28 0.85 7.80
C GLY A 22 2.35 1.41 6.90
N VAL A 23 2.06 1.42 5.60
CA VAL A 23 3.02 1.81 4.56
C VAL A 23 2.44 2.98 3.77
N VAL A 24 3.21 4.05 3.63
CA VAL A 24 2.78 5.23 2.90
C VAL A 24 3.20 5.13 1.44
N VAL A 25 2.26 5.38 0.53
CA VAL A 25 2.56 5.49 -0.89
C VAL A 25 3.08 6.89 -1.15
N VAL A 26 4.33 7.01 -1.59
CA VAL A 26 4.95 8.31 -1.86
C VAL A 26 5.03 8.65 -3.34
N ASP A 27 4.96 7.66 -4.21
CA ASP A 27 4.94 7.90 -5.65
C ASP A 27 4.29 6.72 -6.37
N VAL A 28 3.57 7.01 -7.44
CA VAL A 28 2.88 6.01 -8.26
C VAL A 28 3.17 6.27 -9.72
N ALA A 29 3.75 5.28 -10.41
CA ALA A 29 3.98 5.39 -11.83
C ALA A 29 2.66 5.32 -12.59
N LYS A 30 2.48 6.19 -13.59
CA LYS A 30 1.23 6.30 -14.33
C LYS A 30 0.84 5.02 -15.06
N ASP A 31 1.83 4.31 -15.57
CA ASP A 31 1.59 3.10 -16.37
C ASP A 31 1.68 1.83 -15.55
N SER A 32 1.70 1.95 -14.22
CA SER A 32 1.80 0.78 -13.35
C SER A 32 0.41 0.24 -13.00
N SER A 33 0.39 -1.01 -12.56
CA SER A 33 -0.82 -1.62 -12.04
C SER A 33 -1.40 -0.82 -10.87
N ALA A 34 -0.53 -0.25 -10.02
CA ALA A 34 -0.96 0.56 -8.90
C ALA A 34 -1.67 1.84 -9.37
N GLY A 35 -1.15 2.49 -10.41
CA GLY A 35 -1.78 3.67 -10.98
C GLY A 35 -3.15 3.34 -11.57
N ASP A 36 -3.26 2.22 -12.29
CA ASP A 36 -4.53 1.78 -12.88
C ASP A 36 -5.58 1.48 -11.82
N LYS A 37 -5.18 1.04 -10.65
CA LYS A 37 -6.10 0.72 -9.56
C LYS A 37 -6.45 1.93 -8.69
N GLY A 38 -5.91 3.10 -9.02
CA GLY A 38 -6.28 4.32 -8.33
C GLY A 38 -5.49 4.63 -7.08
N PHE A 39 -4.31 4.06 -6.91
CA PHE A 39 -3.42 4.46 -5.82
C PHE A 39 -2.89 5.87 -6.07
N HIS A 40 -2.76 6.66 -5.01
CA HIS A 40 -2.24 8.02 -5.09
C HIS A 40 -1.20 8.25 -4.01
N PRO A 41 -0.25 9.16 -4.23
CA PRO A 41 0.67 9.55 -3.15
C PRO A 41 -0.12 10.01 -1.92
N GLY A 42 0.31 9.56 -0.75
CA GLY A 42 -0.38 9.85 0.50
C GLY A 42 -1.34 8.76 0.95
N ASP A 43 -1.62 7.78 0.11
CA ASP A 43 -2.41 6.63 0.54
C ASP A 43 -1.64 5.82 1.58
N LEU A 44 -2.35 5.33 2.58
CA LEU A 44 -1.76 4.54 3.66
C LEU A 44 -2.25 3.10 3.53
N ILE A 45 -1.33 2.19 3.24
CA ILE A 45 -1.64 0.76 3.15
C ILE A 45 -1.52 0.18 4.54
N MET A 46 -2.62 -0.27 5.11
CA MET A 46 -2.69 -0.75 6.49
C MET A 46 -2.58 -2.27 6.58
N GLU A 47 -3.16 -2.98 5.60
CA GLU A 47 -3.15 -4.45 5.59
C GLU A 47 -2.94 -4.96 4.18
N ALA A 48 -2.36 -6.15 4.09
CA ALA A 48 -2.21 -6.87 2.84
C ALA A 48 -2.62 -8.32 3.09
N ALA A 49 -3.50 -8.86 2.25
CA ALA A 49 -4.04 -10.21 2.43
C ALA A 49 -4.62 -10.41 3.83
N GLN A 50 -5.31 -9.37 4.34
CA GLN A 50 -5.97 -9.36 5.65
C GLN A 50 -4.99 -9.45 6.83
N GLN A 51 -3.72 -9.14 6.60
CA GLN A 51 -2.71 -9.11 7.66
C GLN A 51 -2.08 -7.72 7.74
N GLU A 52 -1.87 -7.25 8.96
CA GLU A 52 -1.28 -5.93 9.18
C GLU A 52 0.14 -5.86 8.60
N VAL A 53 0.43 -4.76 7.92
CA VAL A 53 1.78 -4.47 7.44
C VAL A 53 2.28 -3.22 8.15
N LYS A 54 3.50 -3.26 8.65
CA LYS A 54 4.05 -2.18 9.47
C LYS A 54 5.10 -1.36 8.75
N ASN A 55 5.70 -1.92 7.70
CA ASN A 55 6.76 -1.27 6.96
C ASN A 55 6.77 -1.78 5.52
N PRO A 56 7.53 -1.13 4.62
CA PRO A 56 7.57 -1.56 3.22
C PRO A 56 8.04 -3.00 3.04
N GLU A 57 8.93 -3.48 3.90
CA GLU A 57 9.44 -4.85 3.82
C GLU A 57 8.34 -5.87 4.10
N ASP A 58 7.45 -5.58 5.07
CA ASP A 58 6.31 -6.45 5.36
C ASP A 58 5.40 -6.55 4.14
N LEU A 59 5.12 -5.42 3.50
CA LEU A 59 4.27 -5.40 2.31
C LEU A 59 4.94 -6.16 1.16
N ALA A 60 6.22 -5.96 0.95
CA ALA A 60 6.95 -6.67 -0.10
C ALA A 60 6.91 -8.18 0.13
N ALA A 61 7.04 -8.62 1.38
CA ALA A 61 6.96 -10.04 1.73
C ALA A 61 5.58 -10.61 1.40
N LYS A 62 4.51 -9.87 1.69
CA LYS A 62 3.15 -10.32 1.39
C LYS A 62 2.92 -10.43 -0.11
N ILE A 63 3.43 -9.48 -0.87
CA ILE A 63 3.32 -9.50 -2.33
C ILE A 63 4.08 -10.71 -2.89
N ASP A 64 5.29 -10.96 -2.38
CA ASP A 64 6.11 -12.08 -2.82
C ASP A 64 5.43 -13.42 -2.51
N GLU A 65 4.85 -13.55 -1.31
CA GLU A 65 4.09 -14.75 -0.96
C GLU A 65 2.92 -14.98 -1.91
N ALA A 66 2.20 -13.91 -2.27
CA ALA A 66 1.08 -14.04 -3.19
C ALA A 66 1.55 -14.51 -4.56
N LYS A 67 2.66 -13.98 -5.05
CA LYS A 67 3.24 -14.42 -6.32
C LYS A 67 3.64 -15.88 -6.29
N LYS A 68 4.31 -16.30 -5.21
CA LYS A 68 4.76 -17.69 -5.07
C LYS A 68 3.61 -18.68 -4.94
N SER A 69 2.49 -18.22 -4.39
CA SER A 69 1.29 -19.03 -4.26
C SER A 69 0.47 -19.10 -5.54
N GLY A 70 0.90 -18.45 -6.61
CA GLY A 70 0.18 -18.43 -7.87
C GLY A 70 -1.02 -17.52 -7.89
N ARG A 71 -1.15 -16.63 -6.93
CA ARG A 71 -2.25 -15.67 -6.91
C ARG A 71 -2.04 -14.60 -7.97
N LYS A 72 -3.14 -14.09 -8.50
CA LYS A 72 -3.08 -13.03 -9.51
C LYS A 72 -3.15 -11.65 -8.90
N SER A 73 -3.67 -11.54 -7.69
CA SER A 73 -3.80 -10.25 -7.01
C SER A 73 -3.73 -10.44 -5.50
N ILE A 74 -3.50 -9.33 -4.81
CA ILE A 74 -3.49 -9.28 -3.36
C ILE A 74 -4.42 -8.14 -2.93
N LEU A 75 -5.25 -8.39 -1.93
CA LEU A 75 -6.18 -7.40 -1.42
C LEU A 75 -5.48 -6.53 -0.39
N LEU A 76 -5.52 -5.22 -0.60
CA LEU A 76 -4.90 -4.25 0.30
C LEU A 76 -5.99 -3.40 0.96
N LEU A 77 -5.85 -3.16 2.25
CA LEU A 77 -6.69 -2.20 2.96
C LEU A 77 -5.96 -0.86 2.97
N VAL A 78 -6.58 0.14 2.37
CA VAL A 78 -5.97 1.44 2.14
C VAL A 78 -6.82 2.53 2.81
N GLN A 79 -6.16 3.44 3.51
CA GLN A 79 -6.81 4.61 4.08
C GLN A 79 -6.41 5.84 3.29
N ARG A 80 -7.42 6.63 2.87
CA ARG A 80 -7.21 7.90 2.18
C ARG A 80 -8.06 8.95 2.87
N GLN A 81 -7.43 9.92 3.52
CA GLN A 81 -8.12 11.02 4.19
C GLN A 81 -9.21 10.51 5.15
N GLY A 82 -8.90 9.46 5.89
CA GLY A 82 -9.84 8.88 6.85
C GLY A 82 -10.79 7.83 6.29
N ASP A 83 -10.92 7.74 4.97
CA ASP A 83 -11.77 6.74 4.34
C ASP A 83 -11.00 5.45 4.11
N LEU A 84 -11.61 4.33 4.49
CA LEU A 84 -11.03 3.01 4.27
C LEU A 84 -11.61 2.40 3.00
N ARG A 85 -10.76 1.76 2.22
CA ARG A 85 -11.19 1.05 1.02
C ARG A 85 -10.30 -0.15 0.79
N PHE A 86 -10.86 -1.15 0.14
CA PHE A 86 -10.07 -2.30 -0.30
C PHE A 86 -9.72 -2.14 -1.77
N ILE A 87 -8.46 -2.37 -2.09
CA ILE A 87 -7.98 -2.30 -3.47
C ILE A 87 -7.25 -3.60 -3.76
N ALA A 88 -7.61 -4.25 -4.86
CA ALA A 88 -6.92 -5.47 -5.31
C ALA A 88 -5.76 -5.05 -6.22
N LEU A 89 -4.54 -5.31 -5.77
CA LEU A 89 -3.33 -5.01 -6.54
C LEU A 89 -2.91 -6.27 -7.29
N ARG A 90 -2.71 -6.16 -8.60
CA ARG A 90 -2.26 -7.30 -9.38
C ARG A 90 -0.81 -7.61 -9.10
N VAL A 91 -0.51 -8.88 -8.89
CA VAL A 91 0.85 -9.34 -8.59
C VAL A 91 1.36 -10.36 -9.60
N ASP A 92 0.51 -10.75 -10.56
CA ASP A 92 0.88 -11.71 -11.60
C ASP A 92 1.57 -11.06 -12.80
N GLN A 93 1.66 -9.75 -12.83
CA GLN A 93 2.33 -9.02 -13.89
C GLN A 93 3.76 -8.72 -13.51
N SER A 94 4.65 -8.97 -14.41
CA SER A 94 6.05 -8.62 -14.27
C SER A 94 6.30 -7.19 -14.71
#